data_2cc83b58a0e31af824b6e5b880504459
#
_entry.id   2cc83b58a0e31af824b6e5b880504459
#
_cell.length_a   1.000
_cell.length_b   1.000
_cell.length_c   1.000
_cell.angle_alpha   90.00
_cell.angle_beta   90.00
_cell.angle_gamma   90.00
#
_symmetry.space_group_name_H-M   'P 1'
#
loop_
_entity.id
_entity.type
_entity.pdbx_description
1 polymer ?
#
loop_
_entity_poly.entity_id
_entity_poly.type
_entity_poly.pdbx_seq_one_letter_code
_entity_poly.pdbx_strand_id
1 'polypeptide(L)'
;MELVVQFQVLNQSCQCLAWKPHPATAWGTESQHVVAGYSDGTMRVFSISRTEMELKMQPHAAALTAIAYSTDGEMILSGGRDGLVAVSSPRTGMTIRVLADHKGFPITVLQCTRKQYHDFGVEGGELWLATSSDQRVSVWASDWLKDKCELLAWLSFPAPAGPKGFGSLPPSLATFCPWDPDTLVYVGFGVQKEALFYNLRKKQVVEKISLPYFATSISLSPAAHFMAVGFDEQLLRLLHCPDGAAQDYAGHDDTVHLCRFAPSGRHLLTASHSAVLVWELTGS
;
A
#
# COMPACT_ATOMS: atom_id res chain seq x y z
N MET A 1 11.56 -0.61 -23.67
CA MET A 1 10.24 -0.95 -23.07
C MET A 1 9.21 -0.68 -24.15
N GLU A 2 8.36 -1.65 -24.47
CA GLU A 2 7.33 -1.55 -25.52
C GLU A 2 5.96 -1.37 -24.88
N LEU A 3 5.13 -0.50 -25.44
CA LEU A 3 3.74 -0.32 -24.99
C LEU A 3 2.92 -1.50 -25.49
N VAL A 4 2.41 -2.32 -24.58
CA VAL A 4 1.61 -3.51 -24.88
C VAL A 4 0.12 -3.18 -24.95
N VAL A 5 -0.39 -2.43 -24.00
CA VAL A 5 -1.81 -2.05 -23.93
C VAL A 5 -1.96 -0.70 -23.25
N GLN A 6 -2.94 0.08 -23.68
CA GLN A 6 -3.30 1.37 -23.08
C GLN A 6 -4.81 1.46 -22.88
N PHE A 7 -5.23 1.80 -21.67
CA PHE A 7 -6.60 2.15 -21.34
C PHE A 7 -6.70 3.65 -21.11
N GLN A 8 -7.60 4.31 -21.81
CA GLN A 8 -7.83 5.74 -21.66
C GLN A 8 -9.25 6.01 -21.19
N VAL A 9 -9.38 6.83 -20.14
CA VAL A 9 -10.64 7.30 -19.63
C VAL A 9 -10.69 8.82 -19.79
N LEU A 10 -11.61 9.28 -20.62
CA LEU A 10 -11.72 10.71 -20.94
C LEU A 10 -12.12 11.52 -19.69
N ASN A 11 -11.48 12.67 -19.52
CA ASN A 11 -11.74 13.65 -18.46
C ASN A 11 -11.57 13.09 -17.02
N GLN A 12 -10.83 12.00 -16.84
CA GLN A 12 -10.54 11.44 -15.53
C GLN A 12 -9.05 11.13 -15.40
N SER A 13 -8.49 11.37 -14.22
CA SER A 13 -7.13 10.95 -13.91
C SER A 13 -7.14 9.73 -13.01
N CYS A 14 -6.36 8.71 -13.40
CA CYS A 14 -6.10 7.54 -12.58
C CYS A 14 -5.22 7.96 -11.40
N GLN A 15 -5.69 7.72 -10.19
CA GLN A 15 -5.01 8.09 -8.95
C GLN A 15 -4.27 6.91 -8.31
N CYS A 16 -4.82 5.73 -8.43
CA CYS A 16 -4.29 4.51 -7.83
C CYS A 16 -4.71 3.29 -8.64
N LEU A 17 -3.94 2.21 -8.52
CA LEU A 17 -4.24 0.95 -9.19
C LEU A 17 -3.75 -0.24 -8.38
N ALA A 18 -4.39 -1.39 -8.58
CA ALA A 18 -3.97 -2.66 -8.01
C ALA A 18 -4.22 -3.82 -8.98
N TRP A 19 -3.31 -4.78 -9.00
CA TRP A 19 -3.46 -6.03 -9.72
C TRP A 19 -4.28 -7.03 -8.92
N LYS A 20 -5.19 -7.75 -9.60
CA LYS A 20 -5.86 -8.89 -8.98
C LYS A 20 -4.82 -9.97 -8.68
N PRO A 21 -4.75 -10.48 -7.43
CA PRO A 21 -3.81 -11.55 -7.10
C PRO A 21 -4.18 -12.84 -7.87
N HIS A 22 -3.15 -13.53 -8.38
CA HIS A 22 -3.32 -14.85 -8.98
C HIS A 22 -3.21 -15.92 -7.90
N PRO A 23 -4.09 -16.93 -7.89
CA PRO A 23 -3.90 -18.09 -7.05
C PRO A 23 -2.60 -18.81 -7.48
N ALA A 24 -1.79 -19.22 -6.51
CA ALA A 24 -0.49 -19.86 -6.76
C ALA A 24 -0.54 -21.17 -7.58
N THR A 25 -1.73 -21.71 -7.78
CA THR A 25 -2.01 -22.97 -8.49
C THR A 25 -2.49 -22.78 -9.93
N ALA A 26 -2.71 -21.56 -10.38
CA ALA A 26 -3.19 -21.30 -11.73
C ALA A 26 -2.03 -21.32 -12.76
N TRP A 27 -1.69 -22.50 -13.24
CA TRP A 27 -0.92 -22.70 -14.46
C TRP A 27 -1.89 -22.61 -15.64
N GLY A 28 -2.13 -21.42 -16.16
CA GLY A 28 -3.02 -21.26 -17.31
C GLY A 28 -3.36 -19.80 -17.62
N THR A 29 -3.95 -19.58 -18.75
CA THR A 29 -4.38 -18.33 -19.35
C THR A 29 -5.53 -17.62 -18.60
N GLU A 30 -5.50 -17.56 -17.27
CA GLU A 30 -6.46 -16.74 -16.54
C GLU A 30 -6.24 -15.27 -16.89
N SER A 31 -7.34 -14.59 -17.18
CA SER A 31 -7.32 -13.20 -17.58
C SER A 31 -6.74 -12.34 -16.47
N GLN A 32 -5.66 -11.63 -16.77
CA GLN A 32 -5.06 -10.68 -15.85
C GLN A 32 -5.99 -9.47 -15.72
N HIS A 33 -6.35 -9.13 -14.49
CA HIS A 33 -7.20 -7.98 -14.18
C HIS A 33 -6.43 -6.94 -13.39
N VAL A 34 -6.68 -5.68 -13.72
CA VAL A 34 -6.24 -4.52 -12.96
C VAL A 34 -7.44 -3.67 -12.59
N VAL A 35 -7.48 -3.18 -11.37
CA VAL A 35 -8.44 -2.18 -10.92
C VAL A 35 -7.76 -0.83 -10.84
N ALA A 36 -8.42 0.19 -11.36
CA ALA A 36 -7.97 1.57 -11.31
C ALA A 36 -9.01 2.47 -10.63
N GLY A 37 -8.55 3.35 -9.75
CA GLY A 37 -9.36 4.34 -9.06
C GLY A 37 -9.12 5.73 -9.62
N TYR A 38 -10.19 6.51 -9.71
CA TYR A 38 -10.21 7.79 -10.43
C TYR A 38 -10.56 8.96 -9.53
N SER A 39 -10.26 10.16 -10.06
CA SER A 39 -10.50 11.44 -9.40
C SER A 39 -11.97 11.76 -9.15
N ASP A 40 -12.91 11.12 -9.86
CA ASP A 40 -14.34 11.27 -9.69
C ASP A 40 -14.98 10.31 -8.68
N GLY A 41 -14.17 9.52 -7.97
CA GLY A 41 -14.65 8.52 -7.02
C GLY A 41 -15.04 7.19 -7.67
N THR A 42 -14.91 7.06 -9.00
CA THR A 42 -15.15 5.80 -9.69
C THR A 42 -13.96 4.87 -9.61
N MET A 43 -14.27 3.59 -9.68
CA MET A 43 -13.34 2.49 -9.76
C MET A 43 -13.70 1.62 -10.97
N ARG A 44 -12.69 1.20 -11.73
CA ARG A 44 -12.90 0.41 -12.96
C ARG A 44 -12.00 -0.80 -12.99
N VAL A 45 -12.56 -1.93 -13.36
CA VAL A 45 -11.84 -3.19 -13.55
C VAL A 45 -11.60 -3.39 -15.04
N PHE A 46 -10.36 -3.62 -15.40
CA PHE A 46 -9.93 -3.88 -16.77
C PHE A 46 -9.36 -5.29 -16.90
N SER A 47 -9.74 -5.97 -17.95
CA SER A 47 -9.10 -7.20 -18.38
C SER A 47 -7.96 -6.87 -19.35
N ILE A 48 -6.74 -7.24 -19.00
CA ILE A 48 -5.57 -7.03 -19.86
C ILE A 48 -5.62 -7.97 -21.07
N SER A 49 -6.00 -9.22 -20.84
CA SER A 49 -6.06 -10.22 -21.92
C SER A 49 -7.14 -9.93 -22.97
N ARG A 50 -8.27 -9.33 -22.56
CA ARG A 50 -9.35 -8.94 -23.48
C ARG A 50 -9.24 -7.51 -23.98
N THR A 51 -8.35 -6.71 -23.36
CA THR A 51 -8.17 -5.28 -23.67
C THR A 51 -9.49 -4.49 -23.52
N GLU A 52 -10.29 -4.80 -22.49
CA GLU A 52 -11.59 -4.19 -22.27
C GLU A 52 -11.82 -3.80 -20.80
N MET A 53 -12.70 -2.83 -20.58
CA MET A 53 -13.23 -2.50 -19.26
C MET A 53 -14.43 -3.43 -18.96
N GLU A 54 -14.29 -4.27 -17.94
CA GLU A 54 -15.34 -5.23 -17.59
C GLU A 54 -16.36 -4.65 -16.62
N LEU A 55 -15.93 -3.75 -15.72
CA LEU A 55 -16.79 -3.24 -14.67
C LEU A 55 -16.45 -1.80 -14.31
N LYS A 56 -17.49 -1.00 -14.07
CA LYS A 56 -17.39 0.34 -13.48
C LYS A 56 -18.27 0.40 -12.24
N MET A 57 -17.74 0.93 -11.15
CA MET A 57 -18.46 1.13 -9.89
C MET A 57 -18.08 2.49 -9.28
N GLN A 58 -18.92 2.99 -8.37
CA GLN A 58 -18.69 4.28 -7.71
C GLN A 58 -18.81 4.13 -6.19
N PRO A 59 -17.77 3.62 -5.53
CA PRO A 59 -17.80 3.42 -4.09
C PRO A 59 -17.66 4.70 -3.28
N HIS A 60 -17.12 5.78 -3.87
CA HIS A 60 -16.87 7.05 -3.21
C HIS A 60 -17.50 8.23 -3.93
N ALA A 61 -17.84 9.28 -3.17
CA ALA A 61 -18.24 10.57 -3.71
C ALA A 61 -17.02 11.49 -3.98
N ALA A 62 -15.86 11.15 -3.45
CA ALA A 62 -14.62 11.90 -3.60
C ALA A 62 -13.56 11.04 -4.33
N ALA A 63 -12.46 11.67 -4.75
CA ALA A 63 -11.37 11.00 -5.43
C ALA A 63 -10.83 9.79 -4.64
N LEU A 64 -10.61 8.68 -5.31
CA LEU A 64 -9.89 7.54 -4.74
C LEU A 64 -8.41 7.89 -4.55
N THR A 65 -7.83 7.37 -3.48
CA THR A 65 -6.43 7.61 -3.11
C THR A 65 -5.65 6.34 -2.91
N ALA A 66 -6.33 5.24 -2.57
CA ALA A 66 -5.70 3.95 -2.36
C ALA A 66 -6.63 2.80 -2.79
N ILE A 67 -6.07 1.73 -3.33
CA ILE A 67 -6.79 0.50 -3.69
C ILE A 67 -5.94 -0.72 -3.34
N ALA A 68 -6.60 -1.76 -2.84
CA ALA A 68 -6.02 -3.09 -2.68
C ALA A 68 -7.05 -4.17 -3.00
N TYR A 69 -6.62 -5.30 -3.51
CA TYR A 69 -7.42 -6.51 -3.53
C TYR A 69 -7.28 -7.28 -2.22
N SER A 70 -8.34 -7.99 -1.81
CA SER A 70 -8.22 -9.08 -0.85
C SER A 70 -7.27 -10.16 -1.37
N THR A 71 -6.70 -10.94 -0.48
CA THR A 71 -5.67 -11.92 -0.85
C THR A 71 -6.17 -13.03 -1.78
N ASP A 72 -7.46 -13.32 -1.72
CA ASP A 72 -8.15 -14.25 -2.64
C ASP A 72 -8.65 -13.59 -3.94
N GLY A 73 -8.58 -12.26 -4.04
CA GLY A 73 -9.05 -11.51 -5.20
C GLY A 73 -10.57 -11.38 -5.31
N GLU A 74 -11.32 -11.77 -4.28
CA GLU A 74 -12.80 -11.76 -4.28
C GLU A 74 -13.38 -10.41 -3.85
N MET A 75 -12.57 -9.56 -3.17
CA MET A 75 -12.96 -8.23 -2.74
C MET A 75 -11.95 -7.19 -3.19
N ILE A 76 -12.43 -5.96 -3.35
CA ILE A 76 -11.63 -4.76 -3.57
C ILE A 76 -11.86 -3.82 -2.41
N LEU A 77 -10.79 -3.43 -1.74
CA LEU A 77 -10.77 -2.37 -0.74
C LEU A 77 -10.35 -1.08 -1.43
N SER A 78 -11.14 -0.03 -1.28
CA SER A 78 -10.83 1.29 -1.83
C SER A 78 -10.89 2.35 -0.75
N GLY A 79 -9.92 3.25 -0.75
CA GLY A 79 -9.83 4.39 0.15
C GLY A 79 -10.00 5.69 -0.61
N GLY A 80 -10.76 6.61 -0.04
CA GLY A 80 -11.09 7.88 -0.63
C GLY A 80 -10.47 9.08 0.10
N ARG A 81 -10.53 10.22 -0.57
CA ARG A 81 -10.20 11.53 0.02
C ARG A 81 -11.18 11.94 1.12
N ASP A 82 -12.34 11.32 1.14
CA ASP A 82 -13.38 11.47 2.17
C ASP A 82 -13.06 10.73 3.48
N GLY A 83 -11.96 9.97 3.52
CA GLY A 83 -11.56 9.17 4.69
C GLY A 83 -12.35 7.89 4.87
N LEU A 84 -13.14 7.52 3.87
CA LEU A 84 -13.88 6.26 3.87
C LEU A 84 -13.02 5.13 3.30
N VAL A 85 -13.25 3.93 3.83
CA VAL A 85 -12.78 2.67 3.20
C VAL A 85 -14.01 1.90 2.77
N ALA A 86 -14.14 1.66 1.48
CA ALA A 86 -15.22 0.87 0.91
C ALA A 86 -14.73 -0.51 0.50
N VAL A 87 -15.50 -1.55 0.80
CA VAL A 87 -15.29 -2.93 0.38
C VAL A 87 -16.31 -3.27 -0.69
N SER A 88 -15.85 -3.64 -1.88
CA SER A 88 -16.71 -3.88 -3.03
C SER A 88 -16.39 -5.23 -3.68
N SER A 89 -17.41 -5.86 -4.24
CA SER A 89 -17.27 -7.10 -4.99
C SER A 89 -16.87 -6.81 -6.45
N PRO A 90 -15.74 -7.32 -6.95
CA PRO A 90 -15.37 -7.19 -8.35
C PRO A 90 -16.27 -7.97 -9.32
N ARG A 91 -17.10 -8.89 -8.80
CA ARG A 91 -18.04 -9.67 -9.62
C ARG A 91 -19.33 -8.91 -9.89
N THR A 92 -19.87 -8.23 -8.87
CA THR A 92 -21.18 -7.58 -8.94
C THR A 92 -21.12 -6.08 -9.10
N GLY A 93 -19.95 -5.47 -8.77
CA GLY A 93 -19.78 -4.03 -8.70
C GLY A 93 -20.44 -3.39 -7.47
N MET A 94 -21.01 -4.19 -6.57
CA MET A 94 -21.68 -3.67 -5.38
C MET A 94 -20.69 -3.39 -4.25
N THR A 95 -20.85 -2.24 -3.61
CA THR A 95 -20.20 -1.95 -2.33
C THR A 95 -20.97 -2.64 -1.23
N ILE A 96 -20.31 -3.54 -0.51
CA ILE A 96 -20.90 -4.36 0.57
C ILE A 96 -20.72 -3.72 1.94
N ARG A 97 -19.63 -2.96 2.13
CA ARG A 97 -19.34 -2.35 3.42
C ARG A 97 -18.63 -1.02 3.22
N VAL A 98 -18.90 -0.07 4.10
CA VAL A 98 -18.21 1.21 4.18
C VAL A 98 -17.78 1.43 5.64
N LEU A 99 -16.51 1.76 5.83
CA LEU A 99 -15.91 2.05 7.13
C LEU A 99 -15.55 3.53 7.17
N ALA A 100 -15.97 4.23 8.23
CA ALA A 100 -15.77 5.68 8.40
C ALA A 100 -14.86 6.02 9.59
N ASP A 101 -14.05 5.07 10.03
CA ASP A 101 -13.25 5.19 11.25
C ASP A 101 -12.15 6.26 11.16
N HIS A 102 -11.66 6.57 9.96
CA HIS A 102 -10.66 7.60 9.71
C HIS A 102 -11.22 9.05 9.68
N LYS A 103 -12.52 9.23 9.95
CA LYS A 103 -13.18 10.52 10.24
C LYS A 103 -12.90 11.65 9.24
N GLY A 104 -12.92 11.35 7.95
CA GLY A 104 -12.74 12.34 6.88
C GLY A 104 -11.29 12.67 6.51
N PHE A 105 -10.30 12.03 7.12
CA PHE A 105 -8.91 12.17 6.71
C PHE A 105 -8.60 11.24 5.54
N PRO A 106 -8.05 11.75 4.42
CA PRO A 106 -7.74 10.96 3.24
C PRO A 106 -6.98 9.66 3.57
N ILE A 107 -7.44 8.56 3.00
CA ILE A 107 -6.74 7.28 3.10
C ILE A 107 -5.49 7.34 2.21
N THR A 108 -4.34 6.96 2.75
CA THR A 108 -3.06 7.05 2.04
C THR A 108 -2.54 5.71 1.57
N VAL A 109 -2.77 4.65 2.35
CA VAL A 109 -2.36 3.28 2.01
C VAL A 109 -3.46 2.30 2.40
N LEU A 110 -3.66 1.30 1.56
CA LEU A 110 -4.41 0.07 1.84
C LEU A 110 -3.52 -1.11 1.49
N GLN A 111 -3.42 -2.08 2.39
CA GLN A 111 -2.66 -3.29 2.14
C GLN A 111 -3.34 -4.49 2.80
N CYS A 112 -3.48 -5.58 2.04
CA CYS A 112 -3.90 -6.88 2.54
C CYS A 112 -2.67 -7.80 2.66
N THR A 113 -2.70 -8.73 3.58
CA THR A 113 -1.63 -9.72 3.75
C THR A 113 -2.14 -11.13 3.48
N ARG A 114 -1.31 -11.93 2.81
CA ARG A 114 -1.61 -13.34 2.49
C ARG A 114 -1.41 -14.29 3.67
N LYS A 115 -0.86 -13.81 4.78
CA LYS A 115 -0.59 -14.65 5.93
C LYS A 115 -1.88 -14.86 6.73
N GLN A 116 -2.24 -16.11 6.97
CA GLN A 116 -3.30 -16.48 7.87
C GLN A 116 -2.78 -16.35 9.30
N TYR A 117 -3.41 -15.49 10.07
CA TYR A 117 -3.03 -15.27 11.47
C TYR A 117 -4.06 -15.94 12.35
N HIS A 118 -3.83 -17.21 12.65
CA HIS A 118 -4.68 -18.00 13.56
C HIS A 118 -4.80 -17.38 14.97
N ASP A 119 -3.80 -16.58 15.35
CA ASP A 119 -3.70 -16.07 16.72
C ASP A 119 -4.48 -14.78 17.01
N PHE A 120 -5.08 -14.14 15.99
CA PHE A 120 -5.92 -12.95 16.17
C PHE A 120 -7.42 -13.28 16.21
N GLY A 121 -7.78 -14.55 16.41
CA GLY A 121 -9.17 -14.96 16.67
C GLY A 121 -10.06 -15.08 15.45
N VAL A 122 -9.53 -14.89 14.24
CA VAL A 122 -10.29 -15.02 12.99
C VAL A 122 -9.71 -16.17 12.17
N GLU A 123 -10.19 -17.39 12.41
CA GLU A 123 -9.83 -18.54 11.58
C GLU A 123 -10.28 -18.31 10.13
N GLY A 124 -9.36 -18.44 9.18
CA GLY A 124 -9.63 -18.29 7.75
C GLY A 124 -9.78 -16.86 7.26
N GLY A 125 -9.51 -15.85 8.12
CA GLY A 125 -9.52 -14.44 7.76
C GLY A 125 -8.21 -13.93 7.21
N GLU A 126 -8.26 -12.76 6.59
CA GLU A 126 -7.08 -12.01 6.20
C GLU A 126 -6.88 -10.80 7.10
N LEU A 127 -5.63 -10.37 7.26
CA LEU A 127 -5.33 -9.08 7.85
C LEU A 127 -5.20 -8.03 6.75
N TRP A 128 -5.67 -6.84 7.06
CA TRP A 128 -5.41 -5.66 6.24
C TRP A 128 -5.22 -4.42 7.09
N LEU A 129 -4.55 -3.44 6.53
CA LEU A 129 -4.33 -2.16 7.18
C LEU A 129 -4.80 -1.03 6.28
N ALA A 130 -5.21 0.06 6.93
CA ALA A 130 -5.43 1.36 6.30
C ALA A 130 -4.65 2.43 7.04
N THR A 131 -4.04 3.35 6.30
CA THR A 131 -3.42 4.55 6.86
C THR A 131 -4.15 5.78 6.38
N SER A 132 -4.14 6.84 7.17
CA SER A 132 -4.73 8.13 6.81
C SER A 132 -3.75 9.28 6.98
N SER A 133 -4.06 10.40 6.35
CA SER A 133 -3.18 11.58 6.31
C SER A 133 -2.97 12.25 7.67
N ASP A 134 -3.78 11.91 8.69
CA ASP A 134 -3.63 12.33 10.07
C ASP A 134 -2.72 11.40 10.90
N GLN A 135 -1.93 10.56 10.22
CA GLN A 135 -0.92 9.66 10.82
C GLN A 135 -1.52 8.54 11.69
N ARG A 136 -2.72 8.10 11.35
CA ARG A 136 -3.35 6.96 11.98
C ARG A 136 -3.23 5.73 11.11
N VAL A 137 -3.09 4.58 11.79
CA VAL A 137 -3.07 3.26 11.16
C VAL A 137 -4.12 2.41 11.85
N SER A 138 -5.05 1.87 11.08
CA SER A 138 -6.00 0.85 11.53
C SER A 138 -5.60 -0.51 10.98
N VAL A 139 -5.63 -1.53 11.83
CA VAL A 139 -5.34 -2.92 11.46
C VAL A 139 -6.59 -3.74 11.73
N TRP A 140 -7.01 -4.48 10.74
CA TRP A 140 -8.27 -5.21 10.72
C TRP A 140 -8.05 -6.68 10.42
N ALA A 141 -8.92 -7.52 10.99
CA ALA A 141 -9.09 -8.91 10.59
C ALA A 141 -10.45 -9.08 9.91
N SER A 142 -10.50 -9.72 8.76
CA SER A 142 -11.74 -9.90 8.01
C SER A 142 -11.87 -11.31 7.47
N ASP A 143 -13.06 -11.86 7.62
CA ASP A 143 -13.53 -13.06 6.94
C ASP A 143 -14.72 -12.66 6.06
N TRP A 144 -14.43 -12.45 4.77
CA TRP A 144 -15.42 -11.93 3.82
C TRP A 144 -16.56 -12.94 3.54
N LEU A 145 -16.28 -14.25 3.70
CA LEU A 145 -17.30 -15.28 3.53
C LEU A 145 -18.32 -15.30 4.67
N LYS A 146 -17.87 -14.96 5.89
CA LYS A 146 -18.72 -14.90 7.08
C LYS A 146 -19.20 -13.48 7.40
N ASP A 147 -18.94 -12.52 6.52
CA ASP A 147 -19.23 -11.09 6.71
C ASP A 147 -18.69 -10.53 8.03
N LYS A 148 -17.53 -11.01 8.46
CA LYS A 148 -16.85 -10.52 9.65
C LYS A 148 -15.74 -9.54 9.28
N CYS A 149 -15.68 -8.44 10.04
CA CYS A 149 -14.62 -7.44 9.91
C CYS A 149 -14.41 -6.81 11.29
N GLU A 150 -13.29 -7.08 11.91
CA GLU A 150 -12.98 -6.67 13.28
C GLU A 150 -11.73 -5.79 13.31
N LEU A 151 -11.82 -4.68 14.03
CA LEU A 151 -10.68 -3.81 14.29
C LEU A 151 -9.79 -4.43 15.36
N LEU A 152 -8.55 -4.77 15.01
CA LEU A 152 -7.57 -5.36 15.93
C LEU A 152 -6.73 -4.32 16.65
N ALA A 153 -6.32 -3.28 15.95
CA ALA A 153 -5.46 -2.24 16.48
C ALA A 153 -5.76 -0.89 15.82
N TRP A 154 -5.71 0.15 16.65
CA TRP A 154 -5.76 1.52 16.22
C TRP A 154 -4.51 2.22 16.70
N LEU A 155 -3.63 2.60 15.79
CA LEU A 155 -2.36 3.22 16.10
C LEU A 155 -2.41 4.70 15.72
N SER A 156 -2.06 5.55 16.66
CA SER A 156 -1.86 6.98 16.43
C SER A 156 -0.41 7.31 16.72
N PHE A 157 0.26 7.85 15.72
CA PHE A 157 1.62 8.33 15.90
C PHE A 157 1.58 9.85 16.07
N PRO A 158 2.41 10.42 16.97
CA PRO A 158 2.39 11.84 17.22
C PRO A 158 2.74 12.61 15.95
N ALA A 159 1.84 13.54 15.57
CA ALA A 159 2.16 14.48 14.51
C ALA A 159 3.30 15.41 14.97
N PRO A 160 4.25 15.76 14.09
CA PRO A 160 5.26 16.73 14.44
C PRO A 160 4.58 18.06 14.78
N ALA A 161 5.07 18.73 15.79
CA ALA A 161 4.83 20.15 15.98
C ALA A 161 5.58 20.88 14.85
N GLY A 162 4.99 20.89 13.64
CA GLY A 162 5.63 21.50 12.47
C GLY A 162 5.68 23.01 12.61
N PRO A 163 6.74 23.67 12.13
CA PRO A 163 6.71 25.10 11.92
C PRO A 163 5.58 25.40 10.92
N LYS A 164 4.78 26.41 11.21
CA LYS A 164 3.75 26.93 10.32
C LYS A 164 4.41 27.29 9.00
N GLY A 165 4.23 26.50 7.96
CA GLY A 165 4.80 26.79 6.65
C GLY A 165 5.19 25.60 5.77
N PHE A 166 5.10 24.38 6.24
CA PHE A 166 5.22 23.24 5.34
C PHE A 166 3.97 23.10 4.48
N GLY A 167 4.15 23.14 3.15
CA GLY A 167 3.19 22.62 2.18
C GLY A 167 2.71 21.24 2.62
N SER A 168 2.00 20.51 1.88
CA SER A 168 1.44 19.22 2.27
C SER A 168 2.42 18.34 3.07
N LEU A 169 1.98 17.83 4.23
CA LEU A 169 2.73 16.82 4.98
C LEU A 169 2.91 15.56 4.09
N PRO A 170 4.07 14.90 4.10
CA PRO A 170 4.22 13.62 3.42
C PRO A 170 3.24 12.58 3.94
N PRO A 171 2.87 11.60 3.12
CA PRO A 171 1.90 10.60 3.48
C PRO A 171 2.40 9.73 4.64
N SER A 172 1.48 9.35 5.53
CA SER A 172 1.72 8.23 6.45
C SER A 172 1.85 6.95 5.65
N LEU A 173 2.90 6.20 5.91
CA LEU A 173 3.19 4.95 5.22
C LEU A 173 3.25 3.83 6.25
N ALA A 174 2.49 2.76 6.02
CA ALA A 174 2.60 1.54 6.79
C ALA A 174 2.56 0.33 5.87
N THR A 175 3.26 -0.72 6.25
CA THR A 175 3.29 -1.98 5.53
C THR A 175 3.48 -3.14 6.49
N PHE A 176 2.88 -4.30 6.20
CA PHE A 176 3.17 -5.52 6.94
C PHE A 176 4.60 -5.99 6.64
N CYS A 177 5.27 -6.48 7.68
CA CYS A 177 6.62 -7.03 7.55
C CYS A 177 6.56 -8.43 6.90
N PRO A 178 7.20 -8.67 5.75
CA PRO A 178 7.12 -9.96 5.07
C PRO A 178 7.78 -11.11 5.82
N TRP A 179 8.81 -10.83 6.63
CA TRP A 179 9.58 -11.83 7.37
C TRP A 179 9.17 -11.97 8.84
N ASP A 180 8.40 -11.02 9.38
CA ASP A 180 7.81 -11.11 10.72
C ASP A 180 6.30 -10.86 10.65
N PRO A 181 5.50 -11.93 10.78
CA PRO A 181 4.06 -11.82 10.63
C PRO A 181 3.37 -10.93 11.68
N ASP A 182 3.97 -10.78 12.84
CA ASP A 182 3.38 -10.02 13.94
C ASP A 182 3.76 -8.54 13.90
N THR A 183 4.60 -8.14 12.93
CA THR A 183 5.16 -6.79 12.88
C THR A 183 4.66 -6.03 11.65
N LEU A 184 4.30 -4.77 11.87
CA LEU A 184 4.13 -3.77 10.83
C LEU A 184 5.25 -2.74 10.90
N VAL A 185 5.67 -2.22 9.75
CA VAL A 185 6.62 -1.12 9.66
C VAL A 185 5.85 0.15 9.36
N TYR A 186 6.05 1.17 10.18
CA TYR A 186 5.47 2.48 10.00
C TYR A 186 6.58 3.51 9.77
N VAL A 187 6.40 4.29 8.72
CA VAL A 187 7.23 5.45 8.42
C VAL A 187 6.29 6.63 8.18
N GLY A 188 6.43 7.65 8.97
CA GLY A 188 5.53 8.79 8.90
C GLY A 188 6.21 10.06 9.37
N PHE A 189 5.44 11.14 9.34
CA PHE A 189 5.84 12.40 9.89
C PHE A 189 5.79 12.32 11.42
N GLY A 190 6.92 12.00 12.01
CA GLY A 190 7.12 12.19 13.43
C GLY A 190 8.08 13.35 13.68
N VAL A 191 8.28 13.69 14.93
CA VAL A 191 9.38 14.57 15.37
C VAL A 191 10.74 13.99 14.94
N GLN A 192 10.78 12.70 14.64
CA GLN A 192 11.97 11.95 14.30
C GLN A 192 11.79 11.27 12.94
N LYS A 193 12.84 11.34 12.13
CA LYS A 193 12.94 10.65 10.85
C LYS A 193 13.31 9.20 11.13
N GLU A 194 12.31 8.36 11.38
CA GLU A 194 12.50 6.97 11.81
C GLU A 194 11.54 6.04 11.07
N ALA A 195 12.00 4.81 10.82
CA ALA A 195 11.15 3.67 10.55
C ALA A 195 10.90 2.92 11.86
N LEU A 196 9.63 2.74 12.22
CA LEU A 196 9.20 2.11 13.46
C LEU A 196 8.69 0.70 13.14
N PHE A 197 9.23 -0.30 13.81
CA PHE A 197 8.73 -1.67 13.76
C PHE A 197 7.82 -1.90 14.97
N TYR A 198 6.53 -2.01 14.71
CA TYR A 198 5.51 -2.19 15.73
C TYR A 198 5.02 -3.62 15.75
N ASN A 199 5.19 -4.31 16.88
CA ASN A 199 4.69 -5.66 17.07
C ASN A 199 3.24 -5.65 17.56
N LEU A 200 2.34 -6.22 16.77
CA LEU A 200 0.90 -6.24 17.02
C LEU A 200 0.53 -7.04 18.27
N ARG A 201 1.23 -8.15 18.56
CA ARG A 201 0.95 -8.97 19.75
C ARG A 201 1.42 -8.30 21.01
N LYS A 202 2.66 -7.78 21.00
CA LYS A 202 3.24 -7.08 22.14
C LYS A 202 2.67 -5.68 22.34
N LYS A 203 1.95 -5.16 21.33
CA LYS A 203 1.38 -3.82 21.30
C LYS A 203 2.41 -2.71 21.60
N GLN A 204 3.61 -2.86 21.07
CA GLN A 204 4.71 -1.92 21.29
C GLN A 204 5.65 -1.84 20.10
N VAL A 205 6.38 -0.72 20.00
CA VAL A 205 7.50 -0.57 19.09
C VAL A 205 8.65 -1.45 19.59
N VAL A 206 9.13 -2.35 18.75
CA VAL A 206 10.22 -3.30 19.07
C VAL A 206 11.56 -2.86 18.52
N GLU A 207 11.54 -2.09 17.43
CA GLU A 207 12.74 -1.62 16.77
C GLU A 207 12.51 -0.27 16.12
N LYS A 208 13.56 0.54 16.01
CA LYS A 208 13.60 1.84 15.35
C LYS A 208 14.84 1.96 14.51
N ILE A 209 14.67 2.38 13.27
CA ILE A 209 15.78 2.66 12.35
C ILE A 209 15.73 4.14 11.98
N SER A 210 16.81 4.87 12.24
CA SER A 210 16.92 6.29 11.87
C SER A 210 17.07 6.46 10.37
N LEU A 211 16.35 7.43 9.82
CA LEU A 211 16.40 7.81 8.41
C LEU A 211 17.03 9.20 8.27
N PRO A 212 17.73 9.48 7.15
CA PRO A 212 18.36 10.79 6.97
C PRO A 212 17.36 11.90 6.71
N TYR A 213 16.27 11.55 5.99
CA TYR A 213 15.22 12.45 5.53
C TYR A 213 13.83 11.88 5.79
N PHE A 214 12.79 12.64 5.46
CA PHE A 214 11.42 12.14 5.52
C PHE A 214 11.13 11.23 4.35
N ALA A 215 10.65 10.03 4.65
CA ALA A 215 10.32 9.06 3.63
C ALA A 215 9.06 9.48 2.85
N THR A 216 9.12 9.34 1.54
CA THR A 216 7.99 9.55 0.61
C THR A 216 7.38 8.24 0.13
N SER A 217 8.17 7.15 0.20
CA SER A 217 7.71 5.81 -0.14
C SER A 217 8.54 4.75 0.58
N ILE A 218 7.93 3.60 0.84
CA ILE A 218 8.60 2.43 1.43
C ILE A 218 8.18 1.16 0.72
N SER A 219 9.10 0.20 0.70
CA SER A 219 8.81 -1.18 0.29
C SER A 219 9.73 -2.14 1.02
N LEU A 220 9.19 -3.25 1.50
CA LEU A 220 9.96 -4.32 2.13
C LEU A 220 10.17 -5.46 1.14
N SER A 221 11.36 -6.02 1.11
CA SER A 221 11.68 -7.14 0.23
C SER A 221 10.96 -8.41 0.71
N PRO A 222 10.29 -9.15 -0.19
CA PRO A 222 9.65 -10.40 0.19
C PRO A 222 10.64 -11.56 0.39
N ALA A 223 11.87 -11.43 -0.11
CA ALA A 223 12.86 -12.51 -0.15
C ALA A 223 14.03 -12.33 0.84
N ALA A 224 14.24 -11.10 1.32
CA ALA A 224 15.35 -10.77 2.22
C ALA A 224 14.95 -9.63 3.17
N HIS A 225 15.74 -9.41 4.22
CA HIS A 225 15.46 -8.41 5.24
C HIS A 225 15.87 -6.99 4.81
N PHE A 226 15.49 -6.59 3.59
CA PHE A 226 15.75 -5.25 3.06
C PHE A 226 14.51 -4.37 3.07
N MET A 227 14.73 -3.10 3.33
CA MET A 227 13.74 -2.03 3.19
C MET A 227 14.28 -0.98 2.20
N ALA A 228 13.52 -0.73 1.15
CA ALA A 228 13.75 0.39 0.24
C ALA A 228 12.95 1.60 0.70
N VAL A 229 13.61 2.75 0.78
CA VAL A 229 13.01 4.02 1.21
C VAL A 229 13.32 5.09 0.17
N GLY A 230 12.27 5.70 -0.37
CA GLY A 230 12.38 6.88 -1.24
C GLY A 230 12.23 8.16 -0.43
N PHE A 231 12.91 9.22 -0.87
CA PHE A 231 12.95 10.52 -0.21
C PHE A 231 12.63 11.66 -1.19
N ASP A 232 12.29 12.81 -0.63
CA ASP A 232 12.07 14.05 -1.39
C ASP A 232 13.37 14.61 -1.96
N GLU A 233 14.49 14.27 -1.34
CA GLU A 233 15.84 14.68 -1.74
C GLU A 233 16.40 13.89 -2.95
N GLN A 234 15.53 13.32 -3.81
CA GLN A 234 15.90 12.58 -5.02
C GLN A 234 16.70 11.28 -4.72
N LEU A 235 16.64 10.84 -3.48
CA LEU A 235 17.44 9.74 -2.96
C LEU A 235 16.59 8.48 -2.79
N LEU A 236 17.16 7.35 -3.16
CA LEU A 236 16.71 6.02 -2.80
C LEU A 236 17.71 5.41 -1.82
N ARG A 237 17.25 4.92 -0.67
CA ARG A 237 18.06 4.16 0.28
C ARG A 237 17.60 2.72 0.36
N LEU A 238 18.53 1.81 0.25
CA LEU A 238 18.33 0.41 0.59
C LEU A 238 18.94 0.14 1.97
N LEU A 239 18.12 -0.33 2.89
CA LEU A 239 18.48 -0.64 4.27
C LEU A 239 18.43 -2.15 4.49
N HIS A 240 19.47 -2.71 5.07
CA HIS A 240 19.44 -4.06 5.64
C HIS A 240 18.97 -3.95 7.09
N CYS A 241 17.75 -4.43 7.37
CA CYS A 241 17.10 -4.17 8.65
C CYS A 241 17.82 -4.80 9.86
N PRO A 242 18.41 -6.02 9.80
CA PRO A 242 19.02 -6.64 10.96
C PRO A 242 20.25 -5.93 11.53
N ASP A 243 21.06 -5.27 10.72
CA ASP A 243 22.29 -4.60 11.15
C ASP A 243 22.30 -3.09 10.89
N GLY A 244 21.24 -2.59 10.26
CA GLY A 244 21.11 -1.17 9.92
C GLY A 244 22.06 -0.70 8.80
N ALA A 245 22.74 -1.61 8.12
CA ALA A 245 23.58 -1.26 6.98
C ALA A 245 22.75 -0.61 5.88
N ALA A 246 23.27 0.47 5.30
CA ALA A 246 22.53 1.25 4.33
C ALA A 246 23.37 1.59 3.12
N GLN A 247 22.75 1.57 1.94
CA GLN A 247 23.35 2.03 0.70
C GLN A 247 22.41 3.03 0.02
N ASP A 248 22.97 4.14 -0.40
CA ASP A 248 22.26 5.22 -1.08
C ASP A 248 22.47 5.14 -2.58
N TYR A 249 21.39 5.35 -3.32
CA TYR A 249 21.39 5.34 -4.78
C TYR A 249 20.83 6.66 -5.29
N ALA A 250 21.61 7.30 -6.14
CA ALA A 250 21.20 8.45 -6.92
C ALA A 250 20.82 8.00 -8.34
N GLY A 251 19.82 8.61 -8.93
CA GLY A 251 19.36 8.25 -10.27
C GLY A 251 18.03 8.92 -10.64
N HIS A 252 17.37 9.51 -9.67
CA HIS A 252 16.21 10.35 -9.90
C HIS A 252 16.59 11.84 -9.81
N ASP A 253 15.94 12.66 -10.66
CA ASP A 253 16.13 14.11 -10.68
C ASP A 253 15.08 14.85 -9.83
N ASP A 254 14.13 14.11 -9.24
CA ASP A 254 13.06 14.63 -8.40
C ASP A 254 12.62 13.61 -7.35
N THR A 255 11.62 13.96 -6.54
CA THR A 255 11.09 13.13 -5.43
C THR A 255 10.78 11.70 -5.86
N VAL A 256 11.26 10.73 -5.08
CA VAL A 256 10.96 9.31 -5.29
C VAL A 256 9.61 8.97 -4.67
N HIS A 257 8.54 9.04 -5.46
CA HIS A 257 7.17 8.84 -4.99
C HIS A 257 6.80 7.38 -4.76
N LEU A 258 7.47 6.46 -5.41
CA LEU A 258 7.17 5.05 -5.34
C LEU A 258 8.43 4.20 -5.27
N CYS A 259 8.44 3.28 -4.33
CA CYS A 259 9.35 2.14 -4.26
C CYS A 259 8.51 0.87 -4.22
N ARG A 260 8.86 -0.15 -5.00
CA ARG A 260 8.22 -1.47 -4.95
C ARG A 260 9.21 -2.56 -5.30
N PHE A 261 9.41 -3.49 -4.38
CA PHE A 261 10.09 -4.74 -4.70
C PHE A 261 9.20 -5.60 -5.60
N ALA A 262 9.81 -6.23 -6.59
CA ALA A 262 9.16 -7.29 -7.33
C ALA A 262 8.90 -8.51 -6.40
N PRO A 263 7.90 -9.35 -6.70
CA PRO A 263 7.60 -10.53 -5.88
C PRO A 263 8.77 -11.50 -5.71
N SER A 264 9.70 -11.52 -6.66
CA SER A 264 10.94 -12.31 -6.58
C SER A 264 11.98 -11.77 -5.60
N GLY A 265 11.84 -10.50 -5.17
CA GLY A 265 12.85 -9.79 -4.38
C GLY A 265 14.12 -9.41 -5.14
N ARG A 266 14.27 -9.81 -6.42
CA ARG A 266 15.47 -9.54 -7.22
C ARG A 266 15.49 -8.16 -7.88
N HIS A 267 14.31 -7.57 -8.07
CA HIS A 267 14.18 -6.26 -8.69
C HIS A 267 13.45 -5.30 -7.76
N LEU A 268 13.86 -4.05 -7.83
CA LEU A 268 13.20 -2.94 -7.18
C LEU A 268 12.81 -1.93 -8.25
N LEU A 269 11.53 -1.56 -8.30
CA LEU A 269 11.05 -0.45 -9.11
C LEU A 269 10.99 0.80 -8.26
N THR A 270 11.43 1.91 -8.83
CA THR A 270 11.26 3.24 -8.23
C THR A 270 10.72 4.19 -9.27
N ALA A 271 9.86 5.10 -8.85
CA ALA A 271 9.28 6.11 -9.73
C ALA A 271 9.36 7.50 -9.11
N SER A 272 9.68 8.46 -9.95
CA SER A 272 9.59 9.88 -9.72
C SER A 272 8.64 10.51 -10.75
N HIS A 273 8.51 11.82 -10.80
CA HIS A 273 7.69 12.48 -11.83
C HIS A 273 8.32 12.34 -13.23
N SER A 274 9.66 12.32 -13.30
CA SER A 274 10.42 12.34 -14.55
C SER A 274 10.82 10.96 -15.04
N ALA A 275 10.94 9.95 -14.15
CA ALA A 275 11.54 8.67 -14.49
C ALA A 275 10.97 7.49 -13.71
N VAL A 276 10.96 6.33 -14.36
CA VAL A 276 10.78 5.01 -13.72
C VAL A 276 12.06 4.22 -13.90
N LEU A 277 12.65 3.80 -12.81
CA LEU A 277 13.90 3.03 -12.79
C LEU A 277 13.64 1.61 -12.28
N VAL A 278 14.35 0.66 -12.86
CA VAL A 278 14.37 -0.73 -12.41
C VAL A 278 15.79 -1.06 -11.98
N TRP A 279 15.92 -1.45 -10.72
CA TRP A 279 17.18 -1.81 -10.10
C TRP A 279 17.25 -3.33 -9.99
N GLU A 280 18.34 -3.92 -10.42
CA GLU A 280 18.62 -5.32 -10.19
C GLU A 280 19.46 -5.47 -8.93
N LEU A 281 18.98 -6.26 -7.99
CA LEU A 281 19.68 -6.57 -6.76
C LEU A 281 20.57 -7.78 -7.01
N THR A 282 21.84 -7.53 -7.29
CA THR A 282 22.83 -8.59 -7.36
C THR A 282 23.22 -8.95 -5.93
N GLY A 283 22.78 -10.13 -5.48
CA GLY A 283 23.15 -10.65 -4.17
C GLY A 283 24.65 -10.89 -4.07
N SER A 284 25.25 -10.39 -3.02
CA SER A 284 26.53 -10.88 -2.52
C SER A 284 26.34 -12.20 -1.80
#